data_09cc68b2b578373c4596d028c3acacc9
#
_entry.id   09cc68b2b578373c4596d028c3acacc9
#
_cell.length_a   1.000
_cell.length_b   1.000
_cell.length_c   1.000
_cell.angle_alpha   90.00
_cell.angle_beta   90.00
_cell.angle_gamma   90.00
#
_symmetry.space_group_name_H-M   'P 1'
#
loop_
_entity.id
_entity.type
_entity.pdbx_description
1 polymer ?
#
loop_
_entity_poly.entity_id
_entity_poly.type
_entity_poly.pdbx_seq_one_letter_code
_entity_poly.pdbx_strand_id
1 'polypeptide(L)'
;SDVCSSDLGRLNRPSLMVYGGTIRAGHGEGGEKLDVISAFQSYGALLSGAITEPQRCQIVRHACPGAGACGGMYTANTMAAAIEALGMSLPYSSSTPAEDPKKLDECRAAGAAVRRMLELNLRPRAIMTRAAFETAMVVVTVLGGSTNAVLHLIAMARAVGIPLTLDDMQAVSNRVPMLA
;
A
#
# COMPACT_ATOMS: atom_id res chain seq x y z
N SER A 1 3.70 9.61 -2.04
CA SER A 1 2.41 8.90 -2.12
C SER A 1 1.24 9.75 -1.65
N ASP A 2 1.20 10.18 -0.39
CA ASP A 2 0.15 11.07 0.14
C ASP A 2 0.13 12.45 -0.52
N VAL A 3 1.30 13.01 -0.83
CA VAL A 3 1.43 14.26 -1.57
C VAL A 3 0.73 14.14 -2.92
N CYS A 4 1.03 13.11 -3.72
CA CYS A 4 0.38 12.89 -5.00
C CYS A 4 -1.14 12.74 -4.85
N SER A 5 -1.61 11.93 -3.90
CA SER A 5 -3.05 11.70 -3.69
C SER A 5 -3.78 12.98 -3.25
N SER A 6 -3.17 13.77 -2.37
CA SER A 6 -3.70 15.07 -1.94
C SER A 6 -3.73 16.07 -3.11
N ASP A 7 -2.70 16.08 -3.96
CA ASP A 7 -2.63 16.96 -5.12
C ASP A 7 -3.66 16.59 -6.19
N LEU A 8 -3.92 15.30 -6.43
CA LEU A 8 -5.01 14.86 -7.31
C LEU A 8 -6.35 15.37 -6.80
N GLY A 9 -6.59 15.32 -5.48
CA GLY A 9 -7.77 15.87 -4.84
C GLY A 9 -7.89 17.40 -5.01
N ARG A 10 -6.78 18.14 -4.88
CA ARG A 10 -6.75 19.61 -5.07
C ARG A 10 -6.97 19.99 -6.52
N LEU A 11 -6.27 19.35 -7.45
CA LEU A 11 -6.40 19.59 -8.91
C LEU A 11 -7.78 19.23 -9.43
N ASN A 12 -8.40 18.22 -8.86
CA ASN A 12 -9.73 17.75 -9.21
C ASN A 12 -9.92 17.52 -10.73
N ARG A 13 -8.95 16.89 -11.36
CA ARG A 13 -9.01 16.46 -12.77
C ARG A 13 -9.15 14.94 -12.82
N PRO A 14 -9.85 14.36 -13.82
CA PRO A 14 -9.89 12.91 -14.00
C PRO A 14 -8.50 12.31 -13.91
N SER A 15 -8.28 11.45 -12.94
CA SER A 15 -6.96 10.91 -12.61
C SER A 15 -7.09 9.62 -11.82
N LEU A 16 -6.09 8.76 -11.97
CA LEU A 16 -6.02 7.44 -11.36
C LEU A 16 -4.57 7.21 -10.89
N MET A 17 -4.41 6.53 -9.77
CA MET A 17 -3.12 6.09 -9.30
C MET A 17 -2.82 4.67 -9.73
N VAL A 18 -1.58 4.41 -10.11
CA VAL A 18 -1.05 3.06 -10.33
C VAL A 18 0.05 2.82 -9.32
N TYR A 19 -0.12 1.78 -8.51
CA TYR A 19 0.93 1.36 -7.58
C TYR A 19 2.03 0.64 -8.35
N GLY A 20 3.29 1.04 -8.15
CA GLY A 20 4.44 0.43 -8.82
C GLY A 20 4.68 -1.03 -8.46
N GLY A 21 4.03 -1.52 -7.42
CA GLY A 21 4.09 -2.91 -6.97
C GLY A 21 5.06 -3.15 -5.83
N THR A 22 4.81 -4.23 -5.09
CA THR A 22 5.66 -4.69 -4.00
C THR A 22 6.79 -5.57 -4.51
N ILE A 23 7.89 -5.64 -3.75
CA ILE A 23 8.98 -6.56 -4.02
C ILE A 23 8.55 -8.01 -3.72
N ARG A 24 8.99 -8.95 -4.51
CA ARG A 24 8.77 -10.37 -4.22
C ARG A 24 9.65 -10.82 -3.06
N ALA A 25 9.17 -11.79 -2.31
CA ALA A 25 10.01 -12.54 -1.38
C ALA A 25 11.03 -13.38 -2.15
N GLY A 26 12.22 -13.52 -1.59
CA GLY A 26 13.23 -14.41 -2.10
C GLY A 26 13.21 -15.79 -1.46
N HIS A 27 14.25 -16.55 -1.68
CA HIS A 27 14.40 -17.89 -1.13
C HIS A 27 15.84 -18.10 -0.64
N GLY A 28 15.97 -18.80 0.47
CA GLY A 28 17.26 -19.28 0.97
C GLY A 28 17.76 -20.52 0.23
N GLU A 29 18.95 -20.97 0.58
CA GLU A 29 19.59 -22.15 -0.03
C GLU A 29 18.79 -23.43 0.20
N GLY A 30 18.02 -23.52 1.29
CA GLY A 30 17.10 -24.63 1.58
C GLY A 30 15.73 -24.51 0.94
N GLY A 31 15.49 -23.45 0.13
CA GLY A 31 14.19 -23.19 -0.51
C GLY A 31 13.18 -22.50 0.40
N GLU A 32 13.56 -22.16 1.65
CA GLU A 32 12.72 -21.41 2.57
C GLU A 32 12.43 -20.01 2.04
N LYS A 33 11.21 -19.53 2.23
CA LYS A 33 10.82 -18.18 1.85
C LYS A 33 11.49 -17.14 2.74
N LEU A 34 12.17 -16.19 2.13
CA LEU A 34 12.81 -15.08 2.80
C LEU A 34 12.16 -13.76 2.37
N ASP A 35 11.92 -12.90 3.35
CA ASP A 35 11.35 -11.57 3.12
C ASP A 35 12.03 -10.53 4.03
N VAL A 36 11.51 -9.32 4.05
CA VAL A 36 12.05 -8.23 4.88
C VAL A 36 12.05 -8.59 6.38
N ILE A 37 11.07 -9.38 6.84
CA ILE A 37 11.00 -9.81 8.24
C ILE A 37 12.13 -10.79 8.53
N SER A 38 12.38 -11.74 7.64
CA SER A 38 13.52 -12.66 7.74
C SER A 38 14.84 -11.91 7.85
N ALA A 39 15.03 -10.84 7.07
CA ALA A 39 16.22 -10.00 7.14
C ALA A 39 16.37 -9.32 8.51
N PHE A 40 15.30 -8.76 9.08
CA PHE A 40 15.33 -8.15 10.41
C PHE A 40 15.57 -9.19 11.51
N GLN A 41 14.87 -10.32 11.47
CA GLN A 41 15.01 -11.40 12.44
C GLN A 41 16.42 -12.01 12.44
N SER A 42 17.11 -12.02 11.30
CA SER A 42 18.47 -12.55 11.18
C SER A 42 19.47 -11.81 12.06
N TYR A 43 19.24 -10.53 12.38
CA TYR A 43 20.08 -9.77 13.29
C TYR A 43 19.94 -10.28 14.74
N GLY A 44 18.73 -10.51 15.20
CA GLY A 44 18.47 -11.11 16.53
C GLY A 44 19.04 -12.52 16.64
N ALA A 45 18.90 -13.32 15.57
CA ALA A 45 19.49 -14.67 15.51
C ALA A 45 21.02 -14.66 15.57
N LEU A 46 21.67 -13.68 14.95
CA LEU A 46 23.11 -13.49 15.07
C LEU A 46 23.52 -13.13 16.49
N LEU A 47 22.84 -12.16 17.12
CA LEU A 47 23.14 -11.74 18.48
C LEU A 47 22.96 -12.86 19.52
N SER A 48 22.00 -13.74 19.31
CA SER A 48 21.77 -14.91 20.16
C SER A 48 22.74 -16.08 19.88
N GLY A 49 23.59 -15.98 18.85
CA GLY A 49 24.48 -17.04 18.43
C GLY A 49 23.80 -18.20 17.68
N ALA A 50 22.52 -18.04 17.28
CA ALA A 50 21.80 -19.08 16.55
C ALA A 50 22.25 -19.21 15.09
N ILE A 51 22.80 -18.14 14.50
CA ILE A 51 23.40 -18.15 13.17
C ILE A 51 24.74 -17.42 13.18
N THR A 52 25.54 -17.65 12.16
CA THR A 52 26.83 -16.98 11.93
C THR A 52 26.65 -15.74 11.05
N GLU A 53 27.64 -14.85 11.05
CA GLU A 53 27.61 -13.66 10.17
C GLU A 53 27.51 -14.01 8.66
N PRO A 54 28.23 -15.04 8.14
CA PRO A 54 28.03 -15.47 6.75
C PRO A 54 26.59 -15.89 6.46
N GLN A 55 25.94 -16.63 7.36
CA GLN A 55 24.53 -17.05 7.20
C GLN A 55 23.59 -15.84 7.21
N ARG A 56 23.81 -14.88 8.13
CA ARG A 56 23.05 -13.62 8.14
C ARG A 56 23.19 -12.86 6.80
N CYS A 57 24.42 -12.76 6.29
CA CYS A 57 24.66 -12.11 5.01
C CYS A 57 23.91 -12.80 3.84
N GLN A 58 23.84 -14.12 3.85
CA GLN A 58 23.07 -14.87 2.85
C GLN A 58 21.57 -14.56 2.97
N ILE A 59 21.00 -14.58 4.17
CA ILE A 59 19.59 -14.23 4.40
C ILE A 59 19.31 -12.83 3.86
N VAL A 60 20.10 -11.82 4.24
CA VAL A 60 19.89 -10.43 3.81
C VAL A 60 19.99 -10.26 2.30
N ARG A 61 20.94 -10.96 1.64
CA ARG A 61 21.09 -10.90 0.17
C ARG A 61 19.90 -11.47 -0.59
N HIS A 62 19.25 -12.50 -0.02
CA HIS A 62 18.20 -13.23 -0.71
C HIS A 62 16.79 -12.88 -0.23
N ALA A 63 16.64 -12.08 0.85
CA ALA A 63 15.33 -11.76 1.42
C ALA A 63 14.42 -10.95 0.48
N CYS A 64 14.99 -9.98 -0.24
CA CYS A 64 14.22 -9.05 -1.07
C CYS A 64 14.92 -8.84 -2.42
N PRO A 65 14.95 -9.84 -3.32
CA PRO A 65 15.57 -9.74 -4.62
C PRO A 65 14.68 -8.97 -5.60
N GLY A 66 15.28 -8.18 -6.48
CA GLY A 66 14.55 -7.52 -7.57
C GLY A 66 14.04 -6.12 -7.23
N ALA A 67 13.02 -5.69 -7.94
CA ALA A 67 12.43 -4.36 -7.84
C ALA A 67 11.08 -4.38 -7.09
N GLY A 68 10.74 -3.27 -6.46
CA GLY A 68 9.44 -3.06 -5.82
C GLY A 68 9.54 -2.31 -4.50
N ALA A 69 8.39 -1.91 -3.98
CA ALA A 69 8.27 -1.37 -2.63
C ALA A 69 8.45 -2.47 -1.60
N CYS A 70 8.74 -2.10 -0.35
CA CYS A 70 8.92 -3.05 0.76
C CYS A 70 7.77 -4.07 0.81
N GLY A 71 8.10 -5.36 0.95
CA GLY A 71 7.09 -6.44 1.01
C GLY A 71 6.29 -6.51 2.30
N GLY A 72 6.70 -5.80 3.37
CA GLY A 72 5.93 -5.71 4.61
C GLY A 72 4.72 -4.76 4.46
N MET A 73 3.72 -4.92 5.35
CA MET A 73 2.56 -4.02 5.43
C MET A 73 2.94 -2.69 6.12
N TYR A 74 4.04 -2.09 5.65
CA TYR A 74 4.48 -0.76 6.05
C TYR A 74 3.75 0.31 5.22
N THR A 75 4.23 1.55 5.24
CA THR A 75 3.51 2.69 4.66
C THR A 75 3.16 2.50 3.18
N ALA A 76 4.06 1.96 2.36
CA ALA A 76 3.85 1.81 0.92
C ALA A 76 2.68 0.88 0.59
N ASN A 77 2.67 -0.34 1.13
CA ASN A 77 1.60 -1.30 0.89
C ASN A 77 0.30 -0.88 1.56
N THR A 78 0.37 -0.31 2.78
CA THR A 78 -0.80 0.23 3.47
C THR A 78 -1.49 1.32 2.65
N MET A 79 -0.71 2.28 2.14
CA MET A 79 -1.29 3.36 1.33
C MET A 79 -1.75 2.88 -0.04
N ALA A 80 -1.10 1.89 -0.65
CA ALA A 80 -1.58 1.27 -1.88
C ALA A 80 -2.97 0.63 -1.68
N ALA A 81 -3.14 -0.16 -0.61
CA ALA A 81 -4.42 -0.76 -0.25
C ALA A 81 -5.48 0.29 0.10
N ALA A 82 -5.12 1.33 0.86
CA ALA A 82 -6.02 2.42 1.21
C ALA A 82 -6.50 3.20 -0.03
N ILE A 83 -5.61 3.50 -0.98
CA ILE A 83 -5.93 4.21 -2.22
C ILE A 83 -6.82 3.36 -3.13
N GLU A 84 -6.60 2.05 -3.18
CA GLU A 84 -7.46 1.12 -3.90
C GLU A 84 -8.86 1.08 -3.26
N ALA A 85 -8.95 0.93 -1.95
CA ALA A 85 -10.21 0.94 -1.20
C ALA A 85 -10.95 2.28 -1.32
N LEU A 86 -10.21 3.39 -1.44
CA LEU A 86 -10.75 4.73 -1.68
C LEU A 86 -11.35 4.90 -3.11
N GLY A 87 -11.04 3.98 -4.03
CA GLY A 87 -11.49 4.02 -5.41
C GLY A 87 -10.60 4.84 -6.36
N MET A 88 -9.39 5.22 -5.92
CA MET A 88 -8.45 6.02 -6.72
C MET A 88 -7.40 5.16 -7.45
N SER A 89 -7.52 3.84 -7.41
CA SER A 89 -6.70 2.87 -8.14
C SER A 89 -7.59 1.77 -8.70
N LEU A 90 -7.08 1.01 -9.67
CA LEU A 90 -7.79 -0.16 -10.19
C LEU A 90 -7.80 -1.30 -9.15
N PRO A 91 -8.84 -2.14 -9.15
CA PRO A 91 -8.89 -3.33 -8.30
C PRO A 91 -7.65 -4.22 -8.47
N TYR A 92 -7.14 -4.73 -7.36
CA TYR A 92 -5.95 -5.59 -7.26
C TYR A 92 -4.60 -4.92 -7.56
N SER A 93 -4.58 -3.62 -7.88
CA SER A 93 -3.33 -2.88 -8.16
C SER A 93 -2.38 -2.87 -6.96
N SER A 94 -2.90 -2.83 -5.73
CA SER A 94 -2.11 -2.87 -4.49
C SER A 94 -1.45 -4.22 -4.21
N SER A 95 -1.92 -5.30 -4.85
CA SER A 95 -1.49 -6.68 -4.58
C SER A 95 -0.52 -7.23 -5.63
N THR A 96 -0.41 -6.60 -6.80
CA THR A 96 0.44 -7.10 -7.89
C THR A 96 1.91 -6.72 -7.66
N PRO A 97 2.85 -7.68 -7.63
CA PRO A 97 4.27 -7.40 -7.50
C PRO A 97 4.81 -6.55 -8.66
N ALA A 98 5.86 -5.78 -8.40
CA ALA A 98 6.43 -4.84 -9.38
C ALA A 98 6.94 -5.53 -10.66
N GLU A 99 7.52 -6.72 -10.53
CA GLU A 99 8.09 -7.49 -11.64
C GLU A 99 7.10 -8.49 -12.26
N ASP A 100 5.84 -8.46 -11.84
CA ASP A 100 4.82 -9.33 -12.43
C ASP A 100 4.40 -8.79 -13.80
N PRO A 101 4.35 -9.62 -14.86
CA PRO A 101 3.86 -9.20 -16.17
C PRO A 101 2.48 -8.54 -16.15
N LYS A 102 1.61 -8.94 -15.20
CA LYS A 102 0.30 -8.32 -14.97
C LYS A 102 0.39 -6.82 -14.66
N LYS A 103 1.52 -6.34 -14.13
CA LYS A 103 1.72 -4.91 -13.85
C LYS A 103 1.68 -4.06 -15.13
N LEU A 104 2.19 -4.59 -16.25
CA LEU A 104 2.07 -3.92 -17.55
C LEU A 104 0.62 -3.91 -18.05
N ASP A 105 -0.14 -4.97 -17.80
CA ASP A 105 -1.56 -5.02 -18.17
C ASP A 105 -2.39 -4.06 -17.31
N GLU A 106 -2.06 -3.91 -16.03
CA GLU A 106 -2.66 -2.88 -15.18
C GLU A 106 -2.39 -1.47 -15.73
N CYS A 107 -1.16 -1.18 -16.18
CA CYS A 107 -0.84 0.13 -16.78
C CYS A 107 -1.68 0.39 -18.03
N ARG A 108 -1.88 -0.61 -18.88
CA ARG A 108 -2.77 -0.51 -20.07
C ARG A 108 -4.23 -0.29 -19.65
N ALA A 109 -4.71 -1.05 -18.68
CA ALA A 109 -6.06 -0.91 -18.14
C ALA A 109 -6.27 0.46 -17.48
N ALA A 110 -5.25 0.99 -16.78
CA ALA A 110 -5.28 2.33 -16.20
C ALA A 110 -5.47 3.41 -17.27
N GLY A 111 -4.80 3.29 -18.44
CA GLY A 111 -5.00 4.18 -19.58
C GLY A 111 -6.44 4.17 -20.08
N ALA A 112 -7.04 2.99 -20.24
CA ALA A 112 -8.44 2.84 -20.62
C ALA A 112 -9.40 3.43 -19.57
N ALA A 113 -9.11 3.21 -18.28
CA ALA A 113 -9.91 3.75 -17.19
C ALA A 113 -9.88 5.28 -17.15
N VAL A 114 -8.70 5.91 -17.31
CA VAL A 114 -8.59 7.38 -17.38
C VAL A 114 -9.37 7.94 -18.57
N ARG A 115 -9.32 7.31 -19.73
CA ARG A 115 -10.14 7.69 -20.86
C ARG A 115 -11.62 7.67 -20.49
N ARG A 116 -12.10 6.61 -19.85
CA ARG A 116 -13.49 6.51 -19.40
C ARG A 116 -13.85 7.57 -18.38
N MET A 117 -12.93 7.87 -17.44
CA MET A 117 -13.12 8.96 -16.47
C MET A 117 -13.25 10.33 -17.14
N LEU A 118 -12.51 10.59 -18.22
CA LEU A 118 -12.64 11.81 -19.03
C LEU A 118 -14.00 11.90 -19.71
N GLU A 119 -14.45 10.82 -20.35
CA GLU A 119 -15.78 10.74 -21.01
C GLU A 119 -16.92 11.01 -20.01
N LEU A 120 -16.81 10.47 -18.79
CA LEU A 120 -17.79 10.63 -17.72
C LEU A 120 -17.60 11.91 -16.90
N ASN A 121 -16.54 12.68 -17.13
CA ASN A 121 -16.10 13.79 -16.27
C ASN A 121 -15.99 13.36 -14.80
N LEU A 122 -15.57 12.11 -14.54
CA LEU A 122 -15.40 11.56 -13.20
C LEU A 122 -14.11 12.10 -12.58
N ARG A 123 -14.24 12.87 -11.52
CA ARG A 123 -13.13 13.59 -10.87
C ARG A 123 -12.84 13.05 -9.47
N PRO A 124 -11.62 13.23 -8.93
CA PRO A 124 -11.25 12.75 -7.60
C PRO A 124 -12.23 13.11 -6.49
N ARG A 125 -12.74 14.33 -6.44
CA ARG A 125 -13.70 14.75 -5.40
C ARG A 125 -15.05 14.03 -5.46
N ALA A 126 -15.42 13.47 -6.61
CA ALA A 126 -16.61 12.63 -6.74
C ALA A 126 -16.37 11.20 -6.24
N ILE A 127 -15.12 10.75 -6.24
CA ILE A 127 -14.70 9.41 -5.78
C ILE A 127 -14.35 9.45 -4.30
N MET A 128 -13.53 10.41 -3.89
CA MET A 128 -13.00 10.56 -2.53
C MET A 128 -14.07 11.14 -1.59
N THR A 129 -15.16 10.39 -1.40
CA THR A 129 -16.27 10.75 -0.51
C THR A 129 -15.97 10.38 0.94
N ARG A 130 -16.76 10.88 1.89
CA ARG A 130 -16.65 10.47 3.31
C ARG A 130 -16.74 8.94 3.45
N ALA A 131 -17.69 8.30 2.78
CA ALA A 131 -17.85 6.84 2.81
C ALA A 131 -16.64 6.11 2.23
N ALA A 132 -16.01 6.64 1.17
CA ALA A 132 -14.79 6.07 0.61
C ALA A 132 -13.63 6.14 1.60
N PHE A 133 -13.47 7.24 2.34
CA PHE A 133 -12.48 7.35 3.42
C PHE A 133 -12.76 6.36 4.55
N GLU A 134 -14.02 6.19 4.94
CA GLU A 134 -14.40 5.18 5.95
C GLU A 134 -14.05 3.76 5.49
N THR A 135 -14.29 3.43 4.23
CA THR A 135 -13.88 2.14 3.63
C THR A 135 -12.36 1.97 3.68
N ALA A 136 -11.60 3.00 3.31
CA ALA A 136 -10.14 2.95 3.38
C ALA A 136 -9.63 2.75 4.82
N MET A 137 -10.22 3.43 5.81
CA MET A 137 -9.90 3.24 7.23
C MET A 137 -10.18 1.81 7.69
N VAL A 138 -11.31 1.22 7.29
CA VAL A 138 -11.64 -0.17 7.59
C VAL A 138 -10.57 -1.11 7.03
N VAL A 139 -10.21 -0.96 5.76
CA VAL A 139 -9.19 -1.80 5.12
C VAL A 139 -7.83 -1.66 5.81
N VAL A 140 -7.39 -0.44 6.13
CA VAL A 140 -6.14 -0.21 6.86
C VAL A 140 -6.16 -0.90 8.24
N THR A 141 -7.27 -0.82 8.96
CA THR A 141 -7.42 -1.46 10.29
C THR A 141 -7.40 -2.98 10.18
N VAL A 142 -8.16 -3.55 9.25
CA VAL A 142 -8.23 -5.01 9.02
C VAL A 142 -6.86 -5.60 8.68
N LEU A 143 -6.08 -4.90 7.87
CA LEU A 143 -4.74 -5.34 7.43
C LEU A 143 -3.64 -5.10 8.47
N GLY A 144 -3.94 -4.52 9.63
CA GLY A 144 -2.90 -4.12 10.58
C GLY A 144 -1.89 -3.15 9.96
N GLY A 145 -2.37 -2.23 9.14
CA GLY A 145 -1.53 -1.32 8.36
C GLY A 145 -0.75 -0.31 9.19
N SER A 146 0.18 0.36 8.53
CA SER A 146 1.04 1.38 9.13
C SER A 146 0.23 2.53 9.72
N THR A 147 0.58 2.98 10.91
CA THR A 147 0.01 4.17 11.57
C THR A 147 0.22 5.46 10.77
N ASN A 148 1.18 5.51 9.85
CA ASN A 148 1.36 6.62 8.93
C ASN A 148 0.11 6.87 8.04
N ALA A 149 -0.68 5.82 7.77
CA ALA A 149 -1.93 5.96 7.01
C ALA A 149 -2.92 6.93 7.68
N VAL A 150 -2.91 7.03 9.01
CA VAL A 150 -3.76 7.99 9.75
C VAL A 150 -3.48 9.41 9.31
N LEU A 151 -2.20 9.80 9.30
CA LEU A 151 -1.77 11.14 8.87
C LEU A 151 -2.10 11.39 7.40
N HIS A 152 -1.84 10.39 6.55
CA HIS A 152 -2.06 10.51 5.12
C HIS A 152 -3.55 10.62 4.75
N LEU A 153 -4.41 9.78 5.33
CA LEU A 153 -5.85 9.83 5.06
C LEU A 153 -6.47 11.14 5.53
N ILE A 154 -6.07 11.66 6.69
CA ILE A 154 -6.52 12.98 7.18
C ILE A 154 -6.07 14.09 6.22
N ALA A 155 -4.82 14.07 5.76
CA ALA A 155 -4.31 15.06 4.81
C ALA A 155 -5.05 15.00 3.46
N MET A 156 -5.31 13.79 2.95
CA MET A 156 -6.06 13.57 1.71
C MET A 156 -7.51 14.04 1.84
N ALA A 157 -8.19 13.71 2.93
CA ALA A 157 -9.56 14.14 3.20
C ALA A 157 -9.66 15.67 3.26
N ARG A 158 -8.72 16.32 3.96
CA ARG A 158 -8.62 17.78 4.01
C ARG A 158 -8.43 18.40 2.63
N ALA A 159 -7.63 17.78 1.76
CA ALA A 159 -7.37 18.26 0.39
C ALA A 159 -8.63 18.29 -0.48
N VAL A 160 -9.62 17.43 -0.20
CA VAL A 160 -10.91 17.38 -0.90
C VAL A 160 -12.06 18.03 -0.11
N GLY A 161 -11.76 18.66 1.05
CA GLY A 161 -12.74 19.37 1.87
C GLY A 161 -13.60 18.48 2.77
N ILE A 162 -13.16 17.25 3.04
CA ILE A 162 -13.87 16.30 3.92
C ILE A 162 -13.26 16.37 5.32
N PRO A 163 -14.06 16.65 6.37
CA PRO A 163 -13.59 16.57 7.74
C PRO A 163 -13.34 15.12 8.12
N LEU A 164 -12.10 14.81 8.50
CA LEU A 164 -11.67 13.51 9.02
C LEU A 164 -10.74 13.76 10.19
N THR A 165 -11.00 13.11 11.32
CA THR A 165 -10.29 13.32 12.59
C THR A 165 -9.69 12.02 13.11
N LEU A 166 -8.88 12.14 14.17
CA LEU A 166 -8.37 10.96 14.89
C LEU A 166 -9.51 10.19 15.57
N ASP A 167 -10.56 10.87 16.03
CA ASP A 167 -11.72 10.22 16.65
C ASP A 167 -12.49 9.34 15.66
N ASP A 168 -12.55 9.75 14.39
CA ASP A 168 -13.12 8.91 13.33
C ASP A 168 -12.31 7.62 13.13
N MET A 169 -10.96 7.73 13.14
CA MET A 169 -10.08 6.56 13.06
C MET A 169 -10.27 5.65 14.28
N GLN A 170 -10.37 6.21 15.48
CA GLN A 170 -10.60 5.46 16.70
C GLN A 170 -11.95 4.75 16.67
N ALA A 171 -12.99 5.42 16.18
CA ALA A 171 -14.34 4.82 16.06
C ALA A 171 -14.35 3.63 15.11
N VAL A 172 -13.58 3.69 13.99
CA VAL A 172 -13.41 2.54 13.09
C VAL A 172 -12.64 1.42 13.80
N SER A 173 -11.52 1.72 14.45
CA SER A 173 -10.69 0.74 15.16
C SER A 173 -11.46 0.00 16.26
N ASN A 174 -12.39 0.67 16.94
CA ASN A 174 -13.19 0.06 18.01
C ASN A 174 -14.22 -0.97 17.51
N ARG A 175 -14.64 -0.88 16.24
CA ARG A 175 -15.68 -1.76 15.67
C ARG A 175 -15.15 -2.80 14.68
N VAL A 176 -13.93 -2.64 14.19
CA VAL A 176 -13.36 -3.48 13.15
C VAL A 176 -12.20 -4.29 13.73
N PRO A 177 -12.26 -5.64 13.69
CA PRO A 177 -11.16 -6.47 14.15
C PRO A 177 -9.96 -6.37 13.19
N MET A 178 -8.76 -6.47 13.73
CA MET A 178 -7.56 -6.75 12.94
C MET A 178 -7.56 -8.23 12.56
N LEU A 179 -7.30 -8.54 11.30
CA LEU A 179 -7.28 -9.91 10.76
C LEU A 179 -5.88 -10.36 10.33
N ALA A 180 -4.89 -9.48 10.34
CA ALA A 180 -3.50 -9.76 9.97
C ALA A 180 -2.63 -10.10 11.18
#